data_5ed633ab63f93ed5a83bd503da305af6
#
_entry.id   5ed633ab63f93ed5a83bd503da305af6
#
_cell.length_a   1.000
_cell.length_b   1.000
_cell.length_c   1.000
_cell.angle_alpha   90.00
_cell.angle_beta   90.00
_cell.angle_gamma   90.00
#
_symmetry.space_group_name_H-M   'P 1'
#
loop_
_entity.id
_entity.type
_entity.pdbx_description
1 polymer ?
#
loop_
_entity_poly.entity_id
_entity_poly.type
_entity_poly.pdbx_seq_one_letter_code
_entity_poly.pdbx_strand_id
1 'polypeptide(L)'
;MKKWTIDDSKELYNINGWGTSYFGINEQGNVYVTPCKDNTQIDIRDVMDELALRDVQSPVLLRFPDILDNRIEKTWSCFKKAAEEYEYKAENYVVFPIKVNQMRPVVEEIISHGRKFNLGIEAGSKPELHAVIAVQCQSDSIIICNGYKDQSYIELALLAQKMGKRIFIVVEKLNELEIIAHEAKKLGVKPNIGIRIKLASSGSGKWEESGGDASKFGLTSAELLEALDMLDKKDMRDCLRLIHFHIGSQITKIRRIQTALREASQFYVQLHKMGYNVDFVDCGGGLGVDYDGTRSPSSESSVNYSIQEYVNDCIYTFVDAANRNDIPHPNLITESGRSLAAHHSVLVIDVLETASLPEMPEEFEPDENSHQLVKDLYEIWDNLSPRNVLEDWHDAEQIREEVLDLFAHGIVDLKTRAEIEAMYWSVCHEIHALSKNLKHVPEELMNIDKLLADKYFCNFSLFQSLPDSWAIDQIFPIMPIQRLNERPTRNATIQDITCDSDGKIANFATNRHNSHSLPVHTLKKNENYYLGVFLVGAYQEILGDMHNLFGDTTAVHISVKDGQYHIDQIFDGETVEEVLEYVQYNPKKLVRQLEIWVAKSVKQGKITLEEGKEFLSNYRSGLYGYTYLE
;
A
#
# COMPACT_ATOMS: atom_id res chain seq x y z
N MET A 1 -24.63 28.81 9.88
CA MET A 1 -24.05 27.49 9.54
C MET A 1 -23.86 26.65 10.79
N LYS A 2 -24.11 25.32 10.74
CA LYS A 2 -23.77 24.42 11.86
C LYS A 2 -22.28 24.48 12.12
N LYS A 3 -21.86 24.56 13.39
CA LYS A 3 -20.43 24.55 13.77
C LYS A 3 -19.85 23.19 13.39
N TRP A 4 -18.68 23.19 12.75
CA TRP A 4 -17.95 21.95 12.40
C TRP A 4 -17.43 21.26 13.66
N THR A 5 -17.51 19.96 13.70
CA THR A 5 -17.11 19.14 14.84
C THR A 5 -16.13 18.05 14.41
N ILE A 6 -15.43 17.48 15.37
CA ILE A 6 -14.54 16.31 15.15
C ILE A 6 -15.33 15.12 14.57
N ASP A 7 -16.58 14.94 14.96
CA ASP A 7 -17.40 13.84 14.41
C ASP A 7 -17.76 14.06 12.94
N ASP A 8 -17.94 15.33 12.51
CA ASP A 8 -18.09 15.64 11.09
C ASP A 8 -16.82 15.25 10.30
N SER A 9 -15.61 15.45 10.86
CA SER A 9 -14.34 15.03 10.26
C SER A 9 -14.16 13.50 10.28
N LYS A 10 -14.55 12.81 11.36
CA LYS A 10 -14.54 11.34 11.41
C LYS A 10 -15.45 10.74 10.34
N GLU A 11 -16.60 11.34 10.10
CA GLU A 11 -17.52 10.92 9.05
C GLU A 11 -16.95 11.22 7.66
N LEU A 12 -16.39 12.42 7.45
CA LEU A 12 -15.85 12.87 6.16
C LEU A 12 -14.74 11.95 5.65
N TYR A 13 -13.75 11.64 6.51
CA TYR A 13 -12.59 10.81 6.16
C TYR A 13 -12.78 9.32 6.45
N ASN A 14 -13.94 8.93 6.95
CA ASN A 14 -14.28 7.53 7.30
C ASN A 14 -13.25 6.81 8.20
N ILE A 15 -12.60 7.55 9.10
CA ILE A 15 -11.52 7.01 9.95
C ILE A 15 -12.01 5.85 10.85
N ASN A 16 -13.27 5.87 11.27
CA ASN A 16 -13.85 4.79 12.06
C ASN A 16 -14.04 3.48 11.27
N GLY A 17 -14.16 3.56 9.94
CA GLY A 17 -14.28 2.41 9.06
C GLY A 17 -12.93 1.73 8.83
N TRP A 18 -11.99 2.41 8.18
CA TRP A 18 -10.69 1.84 7.82
C TRP A 18 -9.70 1.77 8.99
N GLY A 19 -9.82 2.65 9.98
CA GLY A 19 -8.89 2.75 11.10
C GLY A 19 -8.93 1.58 12.08
N THR A 20 -9.97 0.75 12.05
CA THR A 20 -10.15 -0.46 12.88
C THR A 20 -9.86 -0.27 14.37
N SER A 21 -10.12 0.92 14.91
CA SER A 21 -9.82 1.38 16.29
C SER A 21 -8.34 1.54 16.61
N TYR A 22 -7.44 1.53 15.63
CA TYR A 22 -6.06 1.95 15.82
C TYR A 22 -5.90 3.45 15.66
N PHE A 23 -6.73 4.07 14.83
CA PHE A 23 -6.65 5.50 14.49
C PHE A 23 -7.91 6.23 14.90
N GLY A 24 -7.74 7.46 15.39
CA GLY A 24 -8.83 8.34 15.78
C GLY A 24 -8.43 9.80 15.71
N ILE A 25 -9.35 10.71 16.09
CA ILE A 25 -9.13 12.16 16.15
C ILE A 25 -9.35 12.61 17.58
N ASN A 26 -8.37 13.30 18.17
CA ASN A 26 -8.43 13.83 19.53
C ASN A 26 -9.18 15.17 19.61
N GLU A 27 -9.34 15.71 20.82
CA GLU A 27 -10.05 16.98 21.06
C GLU A 27 -9.34 18.20 20.47
N GLN A 28 -8.03 18.11 20.24
CA GLN A 28 -7.23 19.14 19.59
C GLN A 28 -7.44 19.18 18.07
N GLY A 29 -8.08 18.15 17.52
CA GLY A 29 -8.28 17.99 16.07
C GLY A 29 -7.08 17.36 15.37
N ASN A 30 -6.25 16.60 16.09
CA ASN A 30 -5.14 15.85 15.55
C ASN A 30 -5.48 14.35 15.45
N VAL A 31 -4.86 13.67 14.49
CA VAL A 31 -4.94 12.22 14.39
C VAL A 31 -4.05 11.59 15.46
N TYR A 32 -4.60 10.62 16.17
CA TYR A 32 -3.85 9.78 17.11
C TYR A 32 -3.86 8.32 16.73
N VAL A 33 -2.87 7.59 17.25
CA VAL A 33 -2.75 6.14 17.14
C VAL A 33 -2.90 5.49 18.51
N THR A 34 -3.64 4.38 18.61
CA THR A 34 -3.74 3.51 19.79
C THR A 34 -3.22 2.11 19.44
N PRO A 35 -1.90 1.89 19.43
CA PRO A 35 -1.32 0.65 18.92
C PRO A 35 -1.75 -0.59 19.70
N CYS A 36 -1.82 -0.48 21.02
CA CYS A 36 -2.22 -1.57 21.93
C CYS A 36 -3.74 -1.69 22.11
N LYS A 37 -4.53 -0.79 21.53
CA LYS A 37 -5.99 -0.68 21.74
C LYS A 37 -6.38 -0.51 23.22
N ASP A 38 -5.54 0.12 23.97
CA ASP A 38 -5.77 0.57 25.35
C ASP A 38 -6.08 2.08 25.38
N ASN A 39 -5.85 2.74 26.50
CA ASN A 39 -6.07 4.18 26.65
C ASN A 39 -4.88 5.04 26.20
N THR A 40 -3.78 4.41 25.75
CA THR A 40 -2.58 5.13 25.33
C THR A 40 -2.79 5.67 23.91
N GLN A 41 -2.83 6.98 23.78
CA GLN A 41 -2.96 7.68 22.51
C GLN A 41 -1.63 8.35 22.15
N ILE A 42 -1.15 8.12 20.95
CA ILE A 42 0.04 8.75 20.37
C ILE A 42 -0.46 9.79 19.36
N ASP A 43 -0.33 11.07 19.66
CA ASP A 43 -0.65 12.15 18.73
C ASP A 43 0.41 12.20 17.63
N ILE A 44 0.01 12.00 16.37
CA ILE A 44 0.95 11.99 15.24
C ILE A 44 1.59 13.36 15.04
N ARG A 45 0.86 14.44 15.31
CA ARG A 45 1.40 15.80 15.20
C ARG A 45 2.51 16.04 16.22
N ASP A 46 2.32 15.61 17.47
CA ASP A 46 3.35 15.73 18.52
C ASP A 46 4.60 14.91 18.16
N VAL A 47 4.42 13.73 17.56
CA VAL A 47 5.54 12.93 17.05
C VAL A 47 6.31 13.68 15.96
N MET A 48 5.61 14.30 15.00
CA MET A 48 6.28 15.06 13.93
C MET A 48 7.01 16.29 14.50
N ASP A 49 6.44 16.97 15.49
CA ASP A 49 7.08 18.11 16.15
C ASP A 49 8.34 17.66 16.93
N GLU A 50 8.31 16.49 17.59
CA GLU A 50 9.50 15.91 18.26
C GLU A 50 10.57 15.49 17.23
N LEU A 51 10.19 14.91 16.10
CA LEU A 51 11.12 14.54 15.04
C LEU A 51 11.80 15.77 14.42
N ALA A 52 11.06 16.85 14.22
CA ALA A 52 11.63 18.11 13.73
C ALA A 52 12.69 18.67 14.70
N LEU A 53 12.53 18.52 16.02
CA LEU A 53 13.54 18.89 17.01
C LEU A 53 14.81 18.00 16.95
N ARG A 54 14.72 16.87 16.29
CA ARG A 54 15.85 15.93 16.05
C ARG A 54 16.41 16.05 14.64
N ASP A 55 16.08 17.12 13.92
CA ASP A 55 16.47 17.35 12.52
C ASP A 55 15.97 16.28 11.52
N VAL A 56 14.87 15.58 11.87
CA VAL A 56 14.19 14.63 10.98
C VAL A 56 13.02 15.33 10.31
N GLN A 57 13.10 15.44 9.00
CA GLN A 57 12.09 16.11 8.17
C GLN A 57 11.21 15.10 7.41
N SER A 58 10.03 15.55 6.95
CA SER A 58 9.20 14.74 6.07
C SER A 58 9.81 14.64 4.65
N PRO A 59 9.48 13.58 3.90
CA PRO A 59 8.55 12.48 4.23
C PRO A 59 9.09 11.53 5.28
N VAL A 60 8.20 11.05 6.17
CA VAL A 60 8.58 10.11 7.23
C VAL A 60 7.58 8.95 7.27
N LEU A 61 8.10 7.73 7.32
CA LEU A 61 7.31 6.54 7.54
C LEU A 61 7.31 6.17 9.03
N LEU A 62 6.20 6.40 9.70
CA LEU A 62 6.01 6.01 11.09
C LEU A 62 5.57 4.55 11.18
N ARG A 63 6.30 3.73 11.93
CA ARG A 63 5.99 2.31 12.17
C ARG A 63 5.67 2.09 13.64
N PHE A 64 4.56 1.40 13.88
CA PHE A 64 4.03 1.06 15.21
C PHE A 64 4.08 -0.45 15.42
N PRO A 65 5.19 -1.03 15.92
CA PRO A 65 5.36 -2.48 16.13
C PRO A 65 4.24 -3.10 16.97
N ASP A 66 3.76 -2.41 18.01
CA ASP A 66 2.67 -2.89 18.86
C ASP A 66 1.37 -3.20 18.08
N ILE A 67 1.17 -2.58 16.90
CA ILE A 67 0.05 -2.93 16.01
C ILE A 67 0.27 -4.32 15.41
N LEU A 68 1.50 -4.67 15.02
CA LEU A 68 1.82 -6.02 14.53
C LEU A 68 1.50 -7.07 15.60
N ASP A 69 1.92 -6.81 16.82
CA ASP A 69 1.66 -7.65 17.98
C ASP A 69 0.17 -7.87 18.21
N ASN A 70 -0.59 -6.78 18.24
CA ASN A 70 -2.04 -6.85 18.40
C ASN A 70 -2.73 -7.59 17.24
N ARG A 71 -2.25 -7.45 16.01
CA ARG A 71 -2.78 -8.15 14.83
C ARG A 71 -2.50 -9.65 14.90
N ILE A 72 -1.31 -10.06 15.34
CA ILE A 72 -0.94 -11.47 15.55
C ILE A 72 -1.86 -12.09 16.63
N GLU A 73 -1.98 -11.43 17.79
CA GLU A 73 -2.83 -11.89 18.89
C GLU A 73 -4.30 -12.00 18.48
N LYS A 74 -4.81 -11.01 17.75
CA LYS A 74 -6.18 -11.00 17.24
C LYS A 74 -6.44 -12.18 16.33
N THR A 75 -5.54 -12.43 15.38
CA THR A 75 -5.68 -13.53 14.41
C THR A 75 -5.65 -14.87 15.14
N TRP A 76 -4.68 -15.07 16.03
CA TRP A 76 -4.59 -16.28 16.84
C TRP A 76 -5.83 -16.50 17.71
N SER A 77 -6.34 -15.45 18.36
CA SER A 77 -7.56 -15.50 19.16
C SER A 77 -8.79 -15.92 18.34
N CYS A 78 -8.90 -15.47 17.09
CA CYS A 78 -9.96 -15.89 16.18
C CYS A 78 -9.86 -17.40 15.86
N PHE A 79 -8.67 -17.91 15.61
CA PHE A 79 -8.45 -19.35 15.40
C PHE A 79 -8.78 -20.17 16.64
N LYS A 80 -8.32 -19.76 17.82
CA LYS A 80 -8.63 -20.44 19.08
C LYS A 80 -10.13 -20.54 19.31
N LYS A 81 -10.85 -19.44 19.13
CA LYS A 81 -12.31 -19.40 19.29
C LYS A 81 -13.03 -20.31 18.31
N ALA A 82 -12.64 -20.30 17.03
CA ALA A 82 -13.22 -21.17 16.03
C ALA A 82 -12.89 -22.65 16.29
N ALA A 83 -11.67 -22.96 16.75
CA ALA A 83 -11.28 -24.32 17.10
C ALA A 83 -12.13 -24.90 18.25
N GLU A 84 -12.43 -24.08 19.25
CA GLU A 84 -13.33 -24.45 20.37
C GLU A 84 -14.78 -24.64 19.87
N GLU A 85 -15.28 -23.73 19.01
CA GLU A 85 -16.65 -23.75 18.48
C GLU A 85 -16.93 -24.98 17.59
N TYR A 86 -15.98 -25.36 16.74
CA TYR A 86 -16.16 -26.47 15.79
C TYR A 86 -15.51 -27.78 16.22
N GLU A 87 -15.07 -27.90 17.48
CA GLU A 87 -14.41 -29.11 18.01
C GLU A 87 -13.21 -29.56 17.13
N TYR A 88 -12.44 -28.60 16.65
CA TYR A 88 -11.27 -28.86 15.81
C TYR A 88 -10.15 -29.53 16.62
N LYS A 89 -9.62 -30.65 16.14
CA LYS A 89 -8.70 -31.53 16.85
C LYS A 89 -7.25 -31.49 16.40
N ALA A 90 -6.93 -30.57 15.51
CA ALA A 90 -5.57 -30.40 14.99
C ALA A 90 -5.02 -29.00 15.32
N GLU A 91 -3.82 -28.68 14.85
CA GLU A 91 -3.15 -27.40 15.10
C GLU A 91 -3.40 -26.40 13.97
N ASN A 92 -3.38 -25.12 14.30
CA ASN A 92 -3.38 -24.05 13.31
C ASN A 92 -2.10 -23.22 13.40
N TYR A 93 -1.64 -22.77 12.23
CA TYR A 93 -0.43 -21.97 12.08
C TYR A 93 -0.72 -20.74 11.24
N VAL A 94 -0.37 -19.57 11.76
CA VAL A 94 -0.32 -18.35 10.98
C VAL A 94 1.11 -18.22 10.44
N VAL A 95 1.23 -18.04 9.15
CA VAL A 95 2.53 -17.88 8.47
C VAL A 95 2.58 -16.48 7.86
N PHE A 96 3.66 -15.75 8.11
CA PHE A 96 3.90 -14.45 7.52
C PHE A 96 4.73 -14.59 6.25
N PRO A 97 4.16 -14.27 5.07
CA PRO A 97 4.94 -14.20 3.84
C PRO A 97 5.89 -13.02 3.90
N ILE A 98 7.20 -13.28 3.91
CA ILE A 98 8.20 -12.20 4.10
C ILE A 98 8.12 -11.13 3.00
N LYS A 99 7.70 -11.51 1.79
CA LYS A 99 7.49 -10.58 0.65
C LYS A 99 6.53 -9.43 0.93
N VAL A 100 5.68 -9.56 1.94
CA VAL A 100 4.71 -8.51 2.30
C VAL A 100 5.41 -7.29 2.92
N ASN A 101 6.43 -7.53 3.74
CA ASN A 101 7.36 -6.53 4.22
C ASN A 101 8.65 -7.22 4.65
N GLN A 102 9.73 -7.05 3.88
CA GLN A 102 11.01 -7.72 4.08
C GLN A 102 11.96 -6.92 4.98
N MET A 103 11.54 -5.74 5.45
CA MET A 103 12.37 -4.92 6.32
C MET A 103 12.71 -5.68 7.59
N ARG A 104 14.01 -5.82 7.85
CA ARG A 104 14.53 -6.62 8.98
C ARG A 104 13.86 -6.31 10.32
N PRO A 105 13.68 -5.04 10.73
CA PRO A 105 13.03 -4.72 11.99
C PRO A 105 11.60 -5.22 12.08
N VAL A 106 10.84 -5.15 10.97
CA VAL A 106 9.46 -5.65 10.89
C VAL A 106 9.43 -7.17 11.01
N VAL A 107 10.32 -7.86 10.31
CA VAL A 107 10.40 -9.33 10.35
C VAL A 107 10.83 -9.83 11.72
N GLU A 108 11.83 -9.18 12.34
CA GLU A 108 12.30 -9.52 13.69
C GLU A 108 11.21 -9.33 14.75
N GLU A 109 10.41 -8.26 14.66
CA GLU A 109 9.26 -8.04 15.55
C GLU A 109 8.22 -9.14 15.41
N ILE A 110 7.78 -9.42 14.18
CA ILE A 110 6.81 -10.48 13.88
C ILE A 110 7.28 -11.84 14.41
N ILE A 111 8.56 -12.18 14.25
CA ILE A 111 9.12 -13.44 14.76
C ILE A 111 9.17 -13.43 16.29
N SER A 112 9.68 -12.35 16.90
CA SER A 112 9.86 -12.24 18.34
C SER A 112 8.54 -12.39 19.07
N HIS A 113 7.52 -11.61 18.66
CA HIS A 113 6.20 -11.66 19.27
C HIS A 113 5.43 -12.94 18.87
N GLY A 114 5.57 -13.37 17.62
CA GLY A 114 4.87 -14.53 17.06
C GLY A 114 5.28 -15.88 17.64
N ARG A 115 6.45 -16.00 18.28
CA ARG A 115 6.95 -17.27 18.87
C ARG A 115 5.94 -17.93 19.79
N LYS A 116 5.31 -17.17 20.66
CA LYS A 116 4.31 -17.69 21.63
C LYS A 116 3.02 -18.20 20.97
N PHE A 117 2.85 -17.91 19.67
CA PHE A 117 1.70 -18.29 18.87
C PHE A 117 2.04 -19.27 17.73
N ASN A 118 3.23 -19.87 17.74
CA ASN A 118 3.72 -20.77 16.70
C ASN A 118 3.68 -20.14 15.29
N LEU A 119 3.90 -18.82 15.19
CA LEU A 119 3.89 -18.12 13.91
C LEU A 119 5.07 -18.58 13.05
N GLY A 120 4.78 -18.96 11.80
CA GLY A 120 5.77 -19.34 10.80
C GLY A 120 6.09 -18.20 9.82
N ILE A 121 7.05 -18.46 8.93
CA ILE A 121 7.40 -17.54 7.83
C ILE A 121 7.41 -18.28 6.51
N GLU A 122 6.93 -17.60 5.45
CA GLU A 122 7.05 -18.07 4.07
C GLU A 122 8.17 -17.33 3.34
N ALA A 123 8.93 -18.05 2.53
CA ALA A 123 9.94 -17.53 1.62
C ALA A 123 9.64 -17.99 0.18
N GLY A 124 9.49 -17.03 -0.73
CA GLY A 124 9.17 -17.27 -2.14
C GLY A 124 10.37 -17.12 -3.09
N SER A 125 11.57 -16.78 -2.57
CA SER A 125 12.78 -16.61 -3.36
C SER A 125 14.04 -17.02 -2.60
N LYS A 126 15.14 -17.18 -3.32
CA LYS A 126 16.44 -17.55 -2.73
C LYS A 126 16.96 -16.54 -1.72
N PRO A 127 16.96 -15.22 -1.99
CA PRO A 127 17.36 -14.22 -0.99
C PRO A 127 16.47 -14.25 0.26
N GLU A 128 15.16 -14.40 0.07
CA GLU A 128 14.22 -14.50 1.20
C GLU A 128 14.50 -15.73 2.06
N LEU A 129 14.80 -16.89 1.46
CA LEU A 129 15.14 -18.10 2.22
C LEU A 129 16.42 -17.91 3.05
N HIS A 130 17.44 -17.24 2.51
CA HIS A 130 18.65 -16.90 3.26
C HIS A 130 18.33 -16.03 4.49
N ALA A 131 17.51 -15.00 4.31
CA ALA A 131 17.09 -14.12 5.39
C ALA A 131 16.28 -14.89 6.46
N VAL A 132 15.26 -15.66 6.02
CA VAL A 132 14.37 -16.40 6.91
C VAL A 132 15.11 -17.43 7.77
N ILE A 133 16.02 -18.23 7.17
CA ILE A 133 16.80 -19.21 7.91
C ILE A 133 17.67 -18.53 8.99
N ALA A 134 18.29 -17.41 8.64
CA ALA A 134 19.16 -16.67 9.55
C ALA A 134 18.38 -16.05 10.72
N VAL A 135 17.27 -15.39 10.45
CA VAL A 135 16.46 -14.73 11.48
C VAL A 135 15.75 -15.74 12.37
N GLN A 136 15.34 -16.90 11.82
CA GLN A 136 14.69 -17.98 12.58
C GLN A 136 15.68 -19.01 13.18
N CYS A 137 16.99 -18.77 13.20
CA CYS A 137 17.96 -19.78 13.62
C CYS A 137 17.71 -20.38 15.01
N GLN A 138 17.03 -19.69 15.90
CA GLN A 138 16.67 -20.13 17.26
C GLN A 138 15.20 -20.54 17.45
N SER A 139 14.44 -20.70 16.37
CA SER A 139 13.01 -21.00 16.41
C SER A 139 12.69 -22.36 15.79
N ASP A 140 11.73 -23.08 16.35
CA ASP A 140 11.16 -24.33 15.82
C ASP A 140 9.92 -24.07 14.93
N SER A 141 9.63 -22.80 14.64
CA SER A 141 8.50 -22.39 13.82
C SER A 141 8.60 -22.93 12.39
N ILE A 142 7.45 -23.07 11.74
CA ILE A 142 7.36 -23.56 10.37
C ILE A 142 7.96 -22.55 9.39
N ILE A 143 8.71 -23.06 8.41
CA ILE A 143 9.15 -22.32 7.23
C ILE A 143 8.47 -22.94 6.00
N ILE A 144 7.74 -22.12 5.23
CA ILE A 144 7.11 -22.52 3.98
C ILE A 144 7.93 -21.99 2.82
N CYS A 145 8.37 -22.89 1.94
CA CYS A 145 9.17 -22.58 0.76
C CYS A 145 8.29 -22.62 -0.48
N ASN A 146 7.69 -21.48 -0.84
CA ASN A 146 6.91 -21.26 -2.05
C ASN A 146 7.77 -20.73 -3.22
N GLY A 147 7.15 -20.35 -4.30
CA GLY A 147 7.78 -19.73 -5.47
C GLY A 147 8.57 -20.71 -6.34
N TYR A 148 9.19 -20.19 -7.38
CA TYR A 148 9.99 -20.98 -8.31
C TYR A 148 11.37 -21.32 -7.69
N LYS A 149 11.73 -22.61 -7.64
CA LYS A 149 12.92 -23.08 -6.94
C LYS A 149 13.92 -23.73 -7.90
N ASP A 150 15.18 -23.35 -7.78
CA ASP A 150 16.30 -24.03 -8.41
C ASP A 150 16.98 -25.03 -7.45
N GLN A 151 17.96 -25.73 -7.96
CA GLN A 151 18.71 -26.73 -7.19
C GLN A 151 19.33 -26.14 -5.93
N SER A 152 19.93 -24.93 -5.98
CA SER A 152 20.61 -24.33 -4.83
C SER A 152 19.63 -23.89 -3.74
N TYR A 153 18.41 -23.44 -4.12
CA TYR A 153 17.33 -23.16 -3.18
C TYR A 153 16.90 -24.43 -2.43
N ILE A 154 16.65 -25.53 -3.18
CA ILE A 154 16.21 -26.81 -2.62
C ILE A 154 17.29 -27.42 -1.74
N GLU A 155 18.55 -27.38 -2.17
CA GLU A 155 19.69 -27.87 -1.37
C GLU A 155 19.80 -27.11 -0.03
N LEU A 156 19.67 -25.77 -0.04
CA LEU A 156 19.70 -24.97 1.18
C LEU A 156 18.55 -25.30 2.13
N ALA A 157 17.33 -25.44 1.61
CA ALA A 157 16.15 -25.79 2.39
C ALA A 157 16.31 -27.18 3.04
N LEU A 158 16.79 -28.18 2.30
CA LEU A 158 17.05 -29.53 2.82
C LEU A 158 18.18 -29.57 3.85
N LEU A 159 19.24 -28.80 3.68
CA LEU A 159 20.31 -28.67 4.67
C LEU A 159 19.80 -28.04 5.97
N ALA A 160 18.98 -26.99 5.87
CA ALA A 160 18.36 -26.37 7.03
C ALA A 160 17.38 -27.35 7.74
N GLN A 161 16.63 -28.14 6.97
CA GLN A 161 15.79 -29.22 7.53
C GLN A 161 16.66 -30.28 8.23
N LYS A 162 17.79 -30.66 7.66
CA LYS A 162 18.74 -31.60 8.30
C LYS A 162 19.31 -31.08 9.61
N MET A 163 19.45 -29.77 9.75
CA MET A 163 19.86 -29.10 10.99
C MET A 163 18.71 -28.93 12.01
N GLY A 164 17.52 -29.47 11.72
CA GLY A 164 16.38 -29.48 12.64
C GLY A 164 15.32 -28.41 12.37
N LYS A 165 15.40 -27.65 11.29
CA LYS A 165 14.33 -26.71 10.91
C LYS A 165 13.11 -27.44 10.38
N ARG A 166 11.92 -26.96 10.73
CA ARG A 166 10.66 -27.47 10.23
C ARG A 166 10.28 -26.79 8.92
N ILE A 167 10.82 -27.31 7.81
CA ILE A 167 10.66 -26.74 6.47
C ILE A 167 9.72 -27.59 5.64
N PHE A 168 8.80 -26.95 4.90
CA PHE A 168 8.01 -27.56 3.85
C PHE A 168 8.41 -26.96 2.49
N ILE A 169 8.81 -27.81 1.55
CA ILE A 169 9.15 -27.39 0.19
C ILE A 169 7.90 -27.60 -0.67
N VAL A 170 7.24 -26.50 -1.04
CA VAL A 170 5.99 -26.53 -1.81
C VAL A 170 6.29 -26.56 -3.30
N VAL A 171 5.93 -27.65 -3.94
CA VAL A 171 6.10 -27.88 -5.38
C VAL A 171 5.13 -26.99 -6.16
N GLU A 172 5.68 -26.08 -6.94
CA GLU A 172 4.94 -25.15 -7.80
C GLU A 172 4.93 -25.62 -9.27
N LYS A 173 5.90 -26.45 -9.65
CA LYS A 173 6.09 -27.04 -10.96
C LYS A 173 6.55 -28.50 -10.84
N LEU A 174 6.06 -29.35 -11.72
CA LEU A 174 6.31 -30.81 -11.68
C LEU A 174 7.80 -31.17 -11.67
N ASN A 175 8.64 -30.43 -12.43
CA ASN A 175 10.08 -30.66 -12.51
C ASN A 175 10.81 -30.43 -11.18
N GLU A 176 10.26 -29.66 -10.23
CA GLU A 176 10.85 -29.45 -8.92
C GLU A 176 10.94 -30.75 -8.11
N LEU A 177 10.00 -31.70 -8.30
CA LEU A 177 10.02 -33.02 -7.65
C LEU A 177 11.27 -33.82 -7.99
N GLU A 178 11.76 -33.77 -9.24
CA GLU A 178 12.99 -34.44 -9.63
C GLU A 178 14.20 -33.86 -8.87
N ILE A 179 14.26 -32.54 -8.78
CA ILE A 179 15.34 -31.85 -8.08
C ILE A 179 15.30 -32.16 -6.58
N ILE A 180 14.11 -32.11 -5.96
CA ILE A 180 13.94 -32.46 -4.54
C ILE A 180 14.38 -33.89 -4.28
N ALA A 181 13.94 -34.84 -5.08
CA ALA A 181 14.29 -36.25 -4.91
C ALA A 181 15.81 -36.49 -5.08
N HIS A 182 16.45 -35.82 -6.05
CA HIS A 182 17.89 -35.90 -6.27
C HIS A 182 18.68 -35.37 -5.07
N GLU A 183 18.37 -34.14 -4.65
CA GLU A 183 19.09 -33.50 -3.53
C GLU A 183 18.80 -34.18 -2.19
N ALA A 184 17.56 -34.61 -1.94
CA ALA A 184 17.19 -35.36 -0.75
C ALA A 184 18.00 -36.67 -0.61
N LYS A 185 18.15 -37.41 -1.71
CA LYS A 185 18.97 -38.63 -1.75
C LYS A 185 20.44 -38.32 -1.52
N LYS A 186 20.98 -37.30 -2.17
CA LYS A 186 22.38 -36.84 -2.02
C LYS A 186 22.71 -36.47 -0.57
N LEU A 187 21.79 -35.77 0.11
CA LEU A 187 21.96 -35.28 1.47
C LEU A 187 21.55 -36.29 2.55
N GLY A 188 20.87 -37.38 2.18
CA GLY A 188 20.32 -38.36 3.11
C GLY A 188 19.24 -37.76 4.03
N VAL A 189 18.35 -36.93 3.46
CA VAL A 189 17.26 -36.26 4.18
C VAL A 189 15.91 -36.74 3.62
N LYS A 190 14.95 -36.99 4.50
CA LYS A 190 13.56 -37.22 4.13
C LYS A 190 12.85 -35.87 4.05
N PRO A 191 12.52 -35.33 2.85
CA PRO A 191 11.94 -33.99 2.75
C PRO A 191 10.49 -33.95 3.22
N ASN A 192 10.04 -32.79 3.78
CA ASN A 192 8.62 -32.51 3.89
C ASN A 192 8.19 -31.79 2.61
N ILE A 193 7.46 -32.50 1.76
CA ILE A 193 6.98 -31.99 0.47
C ILE A 193 5.56 -31.45 0.65
N GLY A 194 5.34 -30.23 0.16
CA GLY A 194 4.02 -29.70 -0.15
C GLY A 194 3.77 -29.73 -1.64
N ILE A 195 2.53 -29.79 -2.07
CA ILE A 195 2.14 -29.62 -3.48
C ILE A 195 1.12 -28.49 -3.55
N ARG A 196 1.40 -27.47 -4.38
CA ARG A 196 0.42 -26.46 -4.71
C ARG A 196 -0.53 -26.97 -5.78
N ILE A 197 -1.82 -26.97 -5.46
CA ILE A 197 -2.89 -27.37 -6.36
C ILE A 197 -3.53 -26.15 -7.02
N LYS A 198 -3.84 -26.25 -8.30
CA LYS A 198 -4.70 -25.29 -8.99
C LYS A 198 -6.16 -25.60 -8.67
N LEU A 199 -6.89 -24.59 -8.22
CA LEU A 199 -8.34 -24.67 -8.04
C LEU A 199 -9.05 -24.06 -9.24
N ALA A 200 -10.23 -24.56 -9.57
CA ALA A 200 -11.08 -23.96 -10.60
C ALA A 200 -11.62 -22.59 -10.16
N SER A 201 -11.74 -22.38 -8.84
CA SER A 201 -12.15 -21.11 -8.27
C SER A 201 -11.03 -20.07 -8.32
N SER A 202 -11.33 -18.89 -8.86
CA SER A 202 -10.46 -17.70 -8.86
C SER A 202 -10.87 -16.71 -7.78
N GLY A 203 -9.95 -15.82 -7.41
CA GLY A 203 -10.20 -14.69 -6.54
C GLY A 203 -11.16 -13.66 -7.15
N SER A 204 -11.13 -12.44 -6.65
CA SER A 204 -11.88 -11.30 -7.18
C SER A 204 -11.00 -10.04 -7.11
N GLY A 205 -11.31 -9.04 -7.95
CA GLY A 205 -10.60 -7.76 -7.97
C GLY A 205 -9.30 -7.81 -8.77
N LYS A 206 -8.38 -6.91 -8.44
CA LYS A 206 -7.14 -6.65 -9.20
C LYS A 206 -6.20 -7.86 -9.34
N TRP A 207 -6.32 -8.86 -8.49
CA TRP A 207 -5.49 -10.08 -8.48
C TRP A 207 -6.25 -11.36 -8.88
N GLU A 208 -7.35 -11.24 -9.62
CA GLU A 208 -8.18 -12.39 -10.03
C GLU A 208 -7.38 -13.43 -10.86
N GLU A 209 -6.45 -12.97 -11.70
CA GLU A 209 -5.59 -13.83 -12.53
C GLU A 209 -4.54 -14.62 -11.72
N SER A 210 -4.32 -14.32 -10.44
CA SER A 210 -3.39 -15.08 -9.60
C SER A 210 -3.92 -16.42 -9.11
N GLY A 211 -5.21 -16.72 -9.33
CA GLY A 211 -5.89 -17.97 -9.03
C GLY A 211 -6.50 -18.60 -10.30
N GLY A 212 -7.16 -19.76 -10.13
CA GLY A 212 -7.82 -20.48 -11.22
C GLY A 212 -6.85 -21.18 -12.20
N ASP A 213 -7.39 -21.65 -13.32
CA ASP A 213 -6.63 -22.38 -14.34
C ASP A 213 -5.51 -21.55 -15.00
N ALA A 214 -5.68 -20.22 -15.07
CA ALA A 214 -4.70 -19.29 -15.62
C ALA A 214 -3.53 -19.00 -14.65
N SER A 215 -3.59 -19.49 -13.41
CA SER A 215 -2.53 -19.26 -12.42
C SER A 215 -1.15 -19.68 -12.94
N LYS A 216 -0.16 -18.81 -12.71
CA LYS A 216 1.25 -19.04 -13.06
C LYS A 216 1.82 -20.30 -12.40
N PHE A 217 1.36 -20.62 -11.19
CA PHE A 217 1.89 -21.67 -10.33
C PHE A 217 0.82 -22.67 -9.89
N GLY A 218 1.29 -23.83 -9.46
CA GLY A 218 0.48 -24.93 -8.98
C GLY A 218 0.26 -26.00 -10.06
N LEU A 219 -0.07 -27.19 -9.62
CA LEU A 219 -0.31 -28.36 -10.48
C LEU A 219 -1.80 -28.49 -10.79
N THR A 220 -2.13 -28.78 -12.03
CA THR A 220 -3.47 -29.24 -12.44
C THR A 220 -3.75 -30.62 -11.84
N SER A 221 -5.01 -31.08 -11.88
CA SER A 221 -5.36 -32.41 -11.38
C SER A 221 -4.60 -33.54 -12.11
N ALA A 222 -4.31 -33.37 -13.40
CA ALA A 222 -3.52 -34.34 -14.17
C ALA A 222 -2.06 -34.34 -13.70
N GLU A 223 -1.45 -33.16 -13.56
CA GLU A 223 -0.07 -33.02 -13.05
C GLU A 223 0.06 -33.50 -11.61
N LEU A 224 -0.99 -33.29 -10.77
CA LEU A 224 -1.02 -33.85 -9.42
C LEU A 224 -0.94 -35.38 -9.43
N LEU A 225 -1.73 -36.05 -10.27
CA LEU A 225 -1.68 -37.52 -10.41
C LEU A 225 -0.31 -37.99 -10.91
N GLU A 226 0.32 -37.27 -11.84
CA GLU A 226 1.68 -37.54 -12.28
C GLU A 226 2.70 -37.37 -11.15
N ALA A 227 2.56 -36.28 -10.34
CA ALA A 227 3.40 -36.06 -9.16
C ALA A 227 3.29 -37.20 -8.15
N LEU A 228 2.06 -37.71 -7.90
CA LEU A 228 1.83 -38.83 -7.00
C LEU A 228 2.50 -40.12 -7.54
N ASP A 229 2.38 -40.43 -8.82
CA ASP A 229 3.06 -41.54 -9.46
C ASP A 229 4.60 -41.42 -9.37
N MET A 230 5.13 -40.20 -9.55
CA MET A 230 6.57 -39.94 -9.35
C MET A 230 7.02 -40.20 -7.92
N LEU A 231 6.26 -39.78 -6.93
CA LEU A 231 6.57 -40.02 -5.52
C LEU A 231 6.54 -41.49 -5.16
N ASP A 232 5.57 -42.22 -5.68
CA ASP A 232 5.44 -43.68 -5.48
C ASP A 232 6.63 -44.43 -6.12
N LYS A 233 7.02 -44.11 -7.35
CA LYS A 233 8.18 -44.70 -8.03
C LYS A 233 9.51 -44.44 -7.33
N LYS A 234 9.59 -43.34 -6.57
CA LYS A 234 10.80 -42.95 -5.83
C LYS A 234 10.78 -43.41 -4.37
N ASP A 235 9.76 -44.13 -3.93
CA ASP A 235 9.53 -44.53 -2.52
C ASP A 235 9.50 -43.30 -1.55
N MET A 236 8.83 -42.25 -2.03
CA MET A 236 8.70 -40.96 -1.33
C MET A 236 7.25 -40.59 -0.97
N ARG A 237 6.33 -41.55 -1.02
CA ARG A 237 4.91 -41.36 -0.70
C ARG A 237 4.72 -40.62 0.64
N ASP A 238 5.43 -41.06 1.68
CA ASP A 238 5.35 -40.49 3.02
C ASP A 238 6.03 -39.11 3.14
N CYS A 239 6.66 -38.60 2.09
CA CYS A 239 7.22 -37.26 2.06
C CYS A 239 6.16 -36.22 1.74
N LEU A 240 5.04 -36.60 1.10
CA LEU A 240 3.93 -35.69 0.84
C LEU A 240 3.16 -35.44 2.14
N ARG A 241 3.35 -34.25 2.69
CA ARG A 241 2.81 -33.86 4.00
C ARG A 241 1.82 -32.71 3.92
N LEU A 242 1.86 -31.91 2.84
CA LEU A 242 1.13 -30.67 2.74
C LEU A 242 0.51 -30.50 1.36
N ILE A 243 -0.72 -30.03 1.30
CA ILE A 243 -1.28 -29.39 0.11
C ILE A 243 -1.44 -27.91 0.35
N HIS A 244 -1.13 -27.12 -0.68
CA HIS A 244 -1.21 -25.66 -0.66
C HIS A 244 -2.08 -25.17 -1.80
N PHE A 245 -2.84 -24.12 -1.57
CA PHE A 245 -3.52 -23.37 -2.62
C PHE A 245 -3.49 -21.87 -2.33
N HIS A 246 -3.56 -21.07 -3.37
CA HIS A 246 -3.61 -19.62 -3.24
C HIS A 246 -4.53 -19.06 -4.34
N ILE A 247 -5.56 -18.33 -3.93
CA ILE A 247 -6.61 -17.83 -4.83
C ILE A 247 -6.51 -16.33 -5.14
N GLY A 248 -5.41 -15.70 -4.72
CA GLY A 248 -5.14 -14.29 -4.96
C GLY A 248 -4.91 -13.48 -3.68
N SER A 249 -4.56 -12.21 -3.85
CA SER A 249 -4.39 -11.24 -2.78
C SER A 249 -5.66 -10.38 -2.66
N GLN A 250 -5.89 -9.74 -1.51
CA GLN A 250 -6.98 -8.80 -1.28
C GLN A 250 -8.35 -9.33 -1.77
N ILE A 251 -8.76 -10.50 -1.27
CA ILE A 251 -10.03 -11.10 -1.69
C ILE A 251 -11.18 -10.33 -1.03
N THR A 252 -12.01 -9.67 -1.82
CA THR A 252 -13.04 -8.75 -1.34
C THR A 252 -14.32 -9.45 -0.87
N LYS A 253 -14.59 -10.68 -1.36
CA LYS A 253 -15.85 -11.40 -1.16
C LYS A 253 -15.64 -12.74 -0.47
N ILE A 254 -16.20 -12.94 0.72
CA ILE A 254 -16.10 -14.18 1.50
C ILE A 254 -16.54 -15.43 0.72
N ARG A 255 -17.54 -15.30 -0.16
CA ARG A 255 -18.04 -16.42 -0.99
C ARG A 255 -16.97 -17.05 -1.86
N ARG A 256 -15.99 -16.26 -2.35
CA ARG A 256 -14.87 -16.79 -3.15
C ARG A 256 -13.98 -17.69 -2.29
N ILE A 257 -13.71 -17.26 -1.07
CA ILE A 257 -12.95 -18.04 -0.08
C ILE A 257 -13.68 -19.35 0.21
N GLN A 258 -14.96 -19.29 0.54
CA GLN A 258 -15.78 -20.47 0.82
C GLN A 258 -15.80 -21.49 -0.32
N THR A 259 -15.85 -21.00 -1.57
CA THR A 259 -15.83 -21.88 -2.75
C THR A 259 -14.48 -22.58 -2.90
N ALA A 260 -13.38 -21.85 -2.73
CA ALA A 260 -12.03 -22.40 -2.80
C ALA A 260 -11.76 -23.41 -1.66
N LEU A 261 -12.16 -23.11 -0.44
CA LEU A 261 -12.02 -24.01 0.70
C LEU A 261 -12.77 -25.31 0.48
N ARG A 262 -14.00 -25.26 -0.06
CA ARG A 262 -14.77 -26.47 -0.39
C ARG A 262 -14.09 -27.32 -1.44
N GLU A 263 -13.55 -26.72 -2.49
CA GLU A 263 -12.81 -27.43 -3.54
C GLU A 263 -11.53 -28.05 -2.96
N ALA A 264 -10.73 -27.27 -2.23
CA ALA A 264 -9.50 -27.76 -1.60
C ALA A 264 -9.75 -28.90 -0.60
N SER A 265 -10.85 -28.84 0.15
CA SER A 265 -11.22 -29.92 1.08
C SER A 265 -11.46 -31.26 0.37
N GLN A 266 -11.95 -31.23 -0.88
CA GLN A 266 -12.11 -32.44 -1.67
C GLN A 266 -10.76 -33.02 -2.12
N PHE A 267 -9.78 -32.18 -2.48
CA PHE A 267 -8.41 -32.67 -2.73
C PHE A 267 -7.82 -33.36 -1.50
N TYR A 268 -7.98 -32.77 -0.32
CA TYR A 268 -7.55 -33.38 0.94
C TYR A 268 -8.20 -34.77 1.15
N VAL A 269 -9.52 -34.85 0.99
CA VAL A 269 -10.28 -36.12 1.12
C VAL A 269 -9.82 -37.17 0.10
N GLN A 270 -9.64 -36.78 -1.16
CA GLN A 270 -9.24 -37.72 -2.23
C GLN A 270 -7.82 -38.26 -2.02
N LEU A 271 -6.89 -37.44 -1.59
CA LEU A 271 -5.52 -37.88 -1.27
C LEU A 271 -5.52 -38.92 -0.13
N HIS A 272 -6.31 -38.72 0.92
CA HIS A 272 -6.49 -39.71 1.99
C HIS A 272 -7.10 -41.02 1.46
N LYS A 273 -8.11 -40.96 0.58
CA LYS A 273 -8.70 -42.16 -0.06
C LYS A 273 -7.71 -42.91 -0.95
N MET A 274 -6.74 -42.20 -1.50
CA MET A 274 -5.63 -42.80 -2.31
C MET A 274 -4.48 -43.31 -1.41
N GLY A 275 -4.59 -43.20 -0.08
CA GLY A 275 -3.61 -43.69 0.88
C GLY A 275 -2.42 -42.77 1.12
N TYR A 276 -2.53 -41.47 0.81
CA TYR A 276 -1.55 -40.45 1.17
C TYR A 276 -1.93 -39.83 2.52
N ASN A 277 -1.00 -39.80 3.46
CA ASN A 277 -1.22 -39.22 4.79
C ASN A 277 -0.79 -37.74 4.80
N VAL A 278 -1.58 -36.90 4.16
CA VAL A 278 -1.35 -35.46 4.15
C VAL A 278 -1.79 -34.89 5.51
N ASP A 279 -0.87 -34.27 6.25
CA ASP A 279 -1.14 -33.76 7.59
C ASP A 279 -1.53 -32.29 7.61
N PHE A 280 -1.14 -31.54 6.58
CA PHE A 280 -1.26 -30.09 6.52
C PHE A 280 -2.05 -29.62 5.29
N VAL A 281 -2.87 -28.62 5.52
CA VAL A 281 -3.49 -27.84 4.45
C VAL A 281 -3.11 -26.38 4.63
N ASP A 282 -2.40 -25.84 3.66
CA ASP A 282 -2.07 -24.43 3.60
C ASP A 282 -3.07 -23.72 2.68
N CYS A 283 -3.92 -22.91 3.30
CA CYS A 283 -4.96 -22.15 2.62
C CYS A 283 -4.43 -20.92 1.86
N GLY A 284 -3.11 -20.72 1.89
CA GLY A 284 -2.47 -19.55 1.28
C GLY A 284 -2.88 -18.24 1.93
N GLY A 285 -2.69 -17.16 1.19
CA GLY A 285 -3.08 -15.82 1.59
C GLY A 285 -4.46 -15.41 1.06
N GLY A 286 -4.67 -14.11 1.01
CA GLY A 286 -5.86 -13.51 0.43
C GLY A 286 -6.80 -12.85 1.43
N LEU A 287 -6.62 -13.03 2.73
CA LEU A 287 -7.34 -12.27 3.76
C LEU A 287 -7.12 -10.78 3.52
N GLY A 288 -8.19 -10.09 3.12
CA GLY A 288 -8.13 -8.72 2.68
C GLY A 288 -8.17 -7.71 3.83
N VAL A 289 -7.86 -6.47 3.47
CA VAL A 289 -7.92 -5.27 4.32
C VAL A 289 -8.98 -4.32 3.77
N ASP A 290 -9.74 -3.72 4.63
CA ASP A 290 -10.75 -2.72 4.28
C ASP A 290 -10.10 -1.34 4.22
N TYR A 291 -9.47 -1.02 3.08
CA TYR A 291 -8.75 0.23 2.90
C TYR A 291 -9.67 1.45 2.81
N ASP A 292 -10.87 1.33 2.28
CA ASP A 292 -11.80 2.45 2.20
C ASP A 292 -12.80 2.50 3.38
N GLY A 293 -12.83 1.46 4.22
CA GLY A 293 -13.67 1.39 5.40
C GLY A 293 -15.16 1.23 5.12
N THR A 294 -15.56 0.95 3.87
CA THR A 294 -16.97 0.92 3.48
C THR A 294 -17.64 -0.43 3.70
N ARG A 295 -16.86 -1.50 3.87
CA ARG A 295 -17.33 -2.90 3.88
C ARG A 295 -18.22 -3.24 2.70
N SER A 296 -17.96 -2.60 1.56
CA SER A 296 -18.75 -2.75 0.35
C SER A 296 -18.26 -3.92 -0.50
N PRO A 297 -19.15 -4.83 -0.92
CA PRO A 297 -18.78 -5.90 -1.84
C PRO A 297 -18.52 -5.42 -3.28
N SER A 298 -18.80 -4.17 -3.59
CA SER A 298 -18.58 -3.54 -4.90
C SER A 298 -17.26 -2.77 -5.00
N SER A 299 -16.58 -2.51 -3.87
CA SER A 299 -15.28 -1.85 -3.84
C SER A 299 -14.15 -2.89 -3.86
N GLU A 300 -13.18 -2.71 -4.74
CA GLU A 300 -11.96 -3.53 -4.78
C GLU A 300 -10.99 -3.21 -3.64
N SER A 301 -11.16 -2.05 -3.01
CA SER A 301 -10.38 -1.62 -1.85
C SER A 301 -11.04 -1.95 -0.50
N SER A 302 -12.15 -2.73 -0.52
CA SER A 302 -12.90 -3.10 0.67
C SER A 302 -13.04 -4.63 0.81
N VAL A 303 -13.48 -5.07 1.99
CA VAL A 303 -13.83 -6.48 2.25
C VAL A 303 -15.16 -6.58 2.98
N ASN A 304 -15.99 -7.55 2.61
CA ASN A 304 -17.33 -7.72 3.18
C ASN A 304 -17.40 -8.73 4.34
N TYR A 305 -16.27 -9.03 4.97
CA TYR A 305 -16.17 -10.02 6.05
C TYR A 305 -15.13 -9.62 7.10
N SER A 306 -15.19 -10.25 8.25
CA SER A 306 -14.24 -10.10 9.35
C SER A 306 -13.20 -11.23 9.37
N ILE A 307 -12.11 -11.05 10.14
CA ILE A 307 -11.12 -12.12 10.39
C ILE A 307 -11.80 -13.34 11.01
N GLN A 308 -12.77 -13.14 11.94
CA GLN A 308 -13.45 -14.26 12.58
C GLN A 308 -14.26 -15.08 11.57
N GLU A 309 -14.99 -14.44 10.65
CA GLU A 309 -15.74 -15.13 9.60
C GLU A 309 -14.81 -15.92 8.68
N TYR A 310 -13.69 -15.31 8.26
CA TYR A 310 -12.67 -16.00 7.46
C TYR A 310 -12.14 -17.26 8.16
N VAL A 311 -11.78 -17.13 9.43
CA VAL A 311 -11.24 -18.25 10.23
C VAL A 311 -12.29 -19.33 10.47
N ASN A 312 -13.53 -18.94 10.74
CA ASN A 312 -14.64 -19.87 10.91
C ASN A 312 -14.83 -20.71 9.64
N ASP A 313 -14.83 -20.09 8.47
CA ASP A 313 -14.95 -20.80 7.19
C ASP A 313 -13.78 -21.76 6.95
N CYS A 314 -12.55 -21.35 7.26
CA CYS A 314 -11.37 -22.22 7.14
C CYS A 314 -11.50 -23.48 8.01
N ILE A 315 -11.80 -23.32 9.30
CA ILE A 315 -11.89 -24.45 10.24
C ILE A 315 -13.11 -25.31 9.91
N TYR A 316 -14.30 -24.70 9.81
CA TYR A 316 -15.55 -25.45 9.60
C TYR A 316 -15.48 -26.33 8.34
N THR A 317 -14.97 -25.81 7.23
CA THR A 317 -14.95 -26.54 5.96
C THR A 317 -14.12 -27.84 6.06
N PHE A 318 -12.95 -27.78 6.68
CA PHE A 318 -12.09 -28.95 6.82
C PHE A 318 -12.55 -29.91 7.92
N VAL A 319 -13.11 -29.41 8.99
CA VAL A 319 -13.74 -30.25 10.04
C VAL A 319 -14.92 -31.03 9.47
N ASP A 320 -15.83 -30.36 8.75
CA ASP A 320 -17.00 -31.01 8.15
C ASP A 320 -16.59 -32.07 7.10
N ALA A 321 -15.63 -31.74 6.20
CA ALA A 321 -15.12 -32.67 5.20
C ALA A 321 -14.41 -33.88 5.82
N ALA A 322 -13.62 -33.69 6.85
CA ALA A 322 -12.91 -34.76 7.54
C ALA A 322 -13.88 -35.67 8.31
N ASN A 323 -14.81 -35.10 9.07
CA ASN A 323 -15.81 -35.87 9.84
C ASN A 323 -16.72 -36.71 8.92
N ARG A 324 -17.17 -36.17 7.79
CA ARG A 324 -18.01 -36.91 6.81
C ARG A 324 -17.30 -38.09 6.16
N ASN A 325 -15.97 -38.09 6.11
CA ASN A 325 -15.19 -39.12 5.44
C ASN A 325 -14.37 -39.98 6.40
N ASP A 326 -14.55 -39.81 7.73
CA ASP A 326 -13.83 -40.52 8.79
C ASP A 326 -12.29 -40.46 8.61
N ILE A 327 -11.77 -39.26 8.31
CA ILE A 327 -10.34 -38.98 8.19
C ILE A 327 -9.91 -37.94 9.25
N PRO A 328 -8.62 -37.86 9.59
CA PRO A 328 -8.12 -36.88 10.54
C PRO A 328 -8.41 -35.43 10.10
N HIS A 329 -8.56 -34.51 11.07
CA HIS A 329 -8.55 -33.08 10.80
C HIS A 329 -7.13 -32.68 10.37
N PRO A 330 -6.96 -31.91 9.28
CA PRO A 330 -5.64 -31.41 8.90
C PRO A 330 -5.15 -30.32 9.84
N ASN A 331 -3.84 -30.19 10.01
CA ASN A 331 -3.28 -28.95 10.53
C ASN A 331 -3.45 -27.85 9.48
N LEU A 332 -4.03 -26.72 9.88
CA LEU A 332 -4.31 -25.62 8.96
C LEU A 332 -3.21 -24.55 9.02
N ILE A 333 -2.79 -24.11 7.86
CA ILE A 333 -1.87 -22.98 7.68
C ILE A 333 -2.59 -21.88 6.92
N THR A 334 -2.36 -20.62 7.30
CA THR A 334 -2.80 -19.43 6.54
C THR A 334 -1.67 -18.45 6.36
N GLU A 335 -1.53 -17.87 5.16
CA GLU A 335 -0.48 -16.93 4.80
C GLU A 335 -1.01 -15.48 4.74
N SER A 336 -1.57 -14.98 5.83
CA SER A 336 -2.34 -13.72 5.88
C SER A 336 -1.49 -12.47 6.09
N GLY A 337 -0.41 -12.28 5.34
CA GLY A 337 0.58 -11.22 5.54
C GLY A 337 0.04 -9.79 5.45
N ARG A 338 -0.75 -9.45 4.40
CA ARG A 338 -1.37 -8.13 4.24
C ARG A 338 -2.20 -7.74 5.46
N SER A 339 -3.03 -8.63 5.94
CA SER A 339 -3.89 -8.40 7.11
C SER A 339 -3.10 -8.19 8.41
N LEU A 340 -1.92 -8.78 8.53
CA LEU A 340 -1.03 -8.55 9.67
C LEU A 340 -0.32 -7.20 9.57
N ALA A 341 0.26 -6.89 8.40
CA ALA A 341 1.19 -5.78 8.27
C ALA A 341 0.57 -4.43 7.89
N ALA A 342 -0.54 -4.38 7.14
CA ALA A 342 -1.02 -3.13 6.55
C ALA A 342 -1.18 -1.97 7.54
N HIS A 343 -1.72 -2.23 8.74
CA HIS A 343 -2.08 -1.19 9.69
C HIS A 343 -0.89 -0.59 10.47
N HIS A 344 0.29 -1.22 10.45
CA HIS A 344 1.37 -0.83 11.36
C HIS A 344 2.14 0.41 10.91
N SER A 345 1.96 0.87 9.67
CA SER A 345 2.69 2.03 9.15
C SER A 345 1.78 3.13 8.63
N VAL A 346 2.25 4.36 8.83
CA VAL A 346 1.66 5.60 8.32
C VAL A 346 2.76 6.42 7.67
N LEU A 347 2.58 6.79 6.41
CA LEU A 347 3.46 7.75 5.75
C LEU A 347 2.95 9.16 6.03
N VAL A 348 3.80 10.03 6.56
CA VAL A 348 3.50 11.44 6.80
C VAL A 348 4.27 12.29 5.81
N ILE A 349 3.53 13.09 5.05
CA ILE A 349 4.06 13.99 4.01
C ILE A 349 3.62 15.43 4.30
N ASP A 350 4.48 16.41 4.06
CA ASP A 350 4.13 17.82 4.16
C ASP A 350 3.71 18.39 2.81
N VAL A 351 2.82 19.38 2.88
CA VAL A 351 2.40 20.16 1.70
C VAL A 351 3.32 21.35 1.55
N LEU A 352 4.09 21.36 0.46
CA LEU A 352 5.04 22.42 0.14
C LEU A 352 4.35 23.68 -0.37
N GLU A 353 3.47 23.48 -1.35
CA GLU A 353 2.74 24.56 -2.03
C GLU A 353 1.44 24.07 -2.64
N THR A 354 0.62 25.01 -3.08
CA THR A 354 -0.64 24.73 -3.75
C THR A 354 -0.75 25.50 -5.06
N ALA A 355 -1.32 24.86 -6.08
CA ALA A 355 -1.74 25.54 -7.30
C ALA A 355 -3.26 25.44 -7.44
N SER A 356 -3.91 26.58 -7.39
CA SER A 356 -5.34 26.72 -7.65
C SER A 356 -5.58 27.22 -9.08
N LEU A 357 -6.74 26.94 -9.61
CA LEU A 357 -7.16 27.53 -10.86
C LEU A 357 -7.34 29.06 -10.69
N PRO A 358 -7.00 29.87 -11.68
CA PRO A 358 -7.18 31.32 -11.59
C PRO A 358 -8.68 31.63 -11.50
N GLU A 359 -9.05 32.53 -10.59
CA GLU A 359 -10.41 33.00 -10.44
C GLU A 359 -10.45 34.51 -10.71
N MET A 360 -11.55 34.99 -11.28
CA MET A 360 -11.76 36.42 -11.49
C MET A 360 -12.18 37.06 -10.17
N PRO A 361 -11.71 38.28 -9.85
CA PRO A 361 -12.22 39.01 -8.70
C PRO A 361 -13.73 39.23 -8.80
N GLU A 362 -14.45 39.08 -7.68
CA GLU A 362 -15.91 39.27 -7.63
C GLU A 362 -16.37 40.65 -8.11
N GLU A 363 -15.50 41.69 -7.98
CA GLU A 363 -15.76 43.07 -8.37
C GLU A 363 -15.39 43.37 -9.85
N PHE A 364 -15.01 42.32 -10.62
CA PHE A 364 -14.61 42.50 -12.00
C PHE A 364 -15.83 42.86 -12.87
N GLU A 365 -15.72 43.94 -13.64
CA GLU A 365 -16.63 44.31 -14.70
C GLU A 365 -15.84 44.64 -15.99
N PRO A 366 -16.26 44.11 -17.17
CA PRO A 366 -15.59 44.45 -18.41
C PRO A 366 -15.80 45.92 -18.75
N ASP A 367 -14.77 46.58 -19.23
CA ASP A 367 -14.86 47.98 -19.69
C ASP A 367 -15.26 48.10 -21.18
N GLU A 368 -15.40 49.35 -21.67
CA GLU A 368 -15.80 49.59 -23.08
C GLU A 368 -14.82 48.99 -24.09
N ASN A 369 -13.51 48.90 -23.73
CA ASN A 369 -12.43 48.42 -24.58
C ASN A 369 -12.20 46.90 -24.44
N SER A 370 -12.84 46.24 -23.50
CA SER A 370 -12.74 44.78 -23.32
C SER A 370 -13.15 44.06 -24.60
N HIS A 371 -12.48 42.96 -24.92
CA HIS A 371 -12.82 42.12 -26.07
C HIS A 371 -14.25 41.61 -25.98
N GLN A 372 -14.95 41.42 -27.12
CA GLN A 372 -16.34 41.00 -27.12
C GLN A 372 -16.55 39.67 -26.37
N LEU A 373 -15.67 38.69 -26.58
CA LEU A 373 -15.74 37.40 -25.86
C LEU A 373 -15.64 37.53 -24.34
N VAL A 374 -14.89 38.55 -23.82
CA VAL A 374 -14.87 38.85 -22.39
C VAL A 374 -16.22 39.33 -21.90
N LYS A 375 -16.89 40.18 -22.68
CA LYS A 375 -18.24 40.66 -22.37
C LYS A 375 -19.27 39.55 -22.42
N ASP A 376 -19.20 38.70 -23.43
CA ASP A 376 -20.11 37.57 -23.62
C ASP A 376 -19.98 36.55 -22.46
N LEU A 377 -18.74 36.20 -22.04
CA LEU A 377 -18.52 35.31 -20.92
C LEU A 377 -18.93 35.93 -19.58
N TYR A 378 -18.77 37.27 -19.44
CA TYR A 378 -19.23 38.00 -18.27
C TYR A 378 -20.77 37.98 -18.17
N GLU A 379 -21.49 38.12 -19.29
CA GLU A 379 -22.97 37.99 -19.35
C GLU A 379 -23.42 36.60 -18.86
N ILE A 380 -22.74 35.55 -19.27
CA ILE A 380 -23.01 34.18 -18.76
C ILE A 380 -22.79 34.12 -17.25
N TRP A 381 -21.65 34.63 -16.77
CA TRP A 381 -21.33 34.60 -15.34
C TRP A 381 -22.34 35.36 -14.48
N ASP A 382 -22.70 36.56 -14.86
CA ASP A 382 -23.65 37.44 -14.13
C ASP A 382 -25.07 36.88 -14.09
N ASN A 383 -25.48 36.08 -15.11
CA ASN A 383 -26.80 35.53 -15.24
C ASN A 383 -26.92 34.03 -14.89
N LEU A 384 -25.87 33.42 -14.31
CA LEU A 384 -25.88 32.00 -13.92
C LEU A 384 -27.09 31.65 -13.04
N SER A 385 -27.80 30.59 -13.41
CA SER A 385 -28.96 30.13 -12.67
C SER A 385 -29.10 28.60 -12.67
N PRO A 386 -29.75 27.99 -11.65
CA PRO A 386 -29.92 26.54 -11.60
C PRO A 386 -30.71 25.96 -12.79
N ARG A 387 -31.37 26.77 -13.60
CA ARG A 387 -32.17 26.32 -14.73
C ARG A 387 -31.34 26.10 -15.99
N ASN A 388 -30.28 26.87 -16.17
CA ASN A 388 -29.48 26.90 -17.39
C ASN A 388 -28.05 26.37 -17.21
N VAL A 389 -27.72 25.80 -16.04
CA VAL A 389 -26.30 25.39 -15.70
C VAL A 389 -25.61 24.60 -16.79
N LEU A 390 -26.31 23.76 -17.54
CA LEU A 390 -25.69 22.94 -18.58
C LEU A 390 -25.47 23.73 -19.87
N GLU A 391 -26.40 24.58 -20.22
CA GLU A 391 -26.29 25.49 -21.37
C GLU A 391 -25.19 26.51 -21.14
N ASP A 392 -25.18 27.15 -19.96
CA ASP A 392 -24.17 28.12 -19.54
C ASP A 392 -22.77 27.48 -19.50
N TRP A 393 -22.65 26.20 -19.08
CA TRP A 393 -21.43 25.44 -19.14
C TRP A 393 -20.91 25.29 -20.57
N HIS A 394 -21.73 24.85 -21.51
CA HIS A 394 -21.32 24.63 -22.89
C HIS A 394 -20.96 25.95 -23.58
N ASP A 395 -21.72 27.04 -23.34
CA ASP A 395 -21.41 28.34 -23.89
C ASP A 395 -20.09 28.89 -23.37
N ALA A 396 -19.80 28.73 -22.06
CA ALA A 396 -18.53 29.13 -21.47
C ALA A 396 -17.35 28.31 -22.03
N GLU A 397 -17.53 27.00 -22.24
CA GLU A 397 -16.53 26.12 -22.83
C GLU A 397 -16.24 26.53 -24.28
N GLN A 398 -17.27 26.82 -25.07
CA GLN A 398 -17.14 27.29 -26.44
C GLN A 398 -16.37 28.61 -26.52
N ILE A 399 -16.68 29.60 -25.67
CA ILE A 399 -15.96 30.89 -25.62
C ILE A 399 -14.48 30.68 -25.28
N ARG A 400 -14.20 29.80 -24.32
CA ARG A 400 -12.83 29.46 -23.95
C ARG A 400 -12.05 28.82 -25.13
N GLU A 401 -12.65 27.86 -25.81
CA GLU A 401 -12.04 27.24 -27.00
C GLU A 401 -11.78 28.24 -28.11
N GLU A 402 -12.73 29.13 -28.39
CA GLU A 402 -12.61 30.19 -29.40
C GLU A 402 -11.43 31.12 -29.06
N VAL A 403 -11.30 31.56 -27.81
CA VAL A 403 -10.16 32.42 -27.40
C VAL A 403 -8.84 31.71 -27.53
N LEU A 404 -8.75 30.42 -27.20
CA LEU A 404 -7.53 29.64 -27.36
C LEU A 404 -7.11 29.56 -28.83
N ASP A 405 -8.05 29.37 -29.73
CA ASP A 405 -7.80 29.36 -31.19
C ASP A 405 -7.38 30.71 -31.71
N LEU A 406 -8.10 31.78 -31.35
CA LEU A 406 -7.76 33.15 -31.73
C LEU A 406 -6.39 33.58 -31.21
N PHE A 407 -6.03 33.18 -29.99
CA PHE A 407 -4.70 33.43 -29.44
C PHE A 407 -3.61 32.68 -30.19
N ALA A 408 -3.84 31.40 -30.54
CA ALA A 408 -2.90 30.62 -31.34
C ALA A 408 -2.63 31.26 -32.73
N HIS A 409 -3.60 31.99 -33.28
CA HIS A 409 -3.48 32.73 -34.54
C HIS A 409 -3.01 34.16 -34.37
N GLY A 410 -2.69 34.63 -33.16
CA GLY A 410 -2.19 35.97 -32.87
C GLY A 410 -3.24 37.08 -33.05
N ILE A 411 -4.53 36.74 -32.95
CA ILE A 411 -5.65 37.68 -33.15
C ILE A 411 -5.99 38.37 -31.81
N VAL A 412 -5.99 37.62 -30.71
CA VAL A 412 -6.18 38.17 -29.36
C VAL A 412 -4.85 38.22 -28.59
N ASP A 413 -4.75 39.14 -27.64
CA ASP A 413 -3.57 39.33 -26.82
C ASP A 413 -3.59 38.41 -25.56
N LEU A 414 -2.46 38.36 -24.85
CA LEU A 414 -2.30 37.55 -23.66
C LEU A 414 -3.23 37.98 -22.51
N LYS A 415 -3.55 39.29 -22.41
CA LYS A 415 -4.42 39.84 -21.39
C LYS A 415 -5.86 39.30 -21.58
N THR A 416 -6.40 39.43 -22.80
CA THR A 416 -7.73 38.89 -23.14
C THR A 416 -7.82 37.40 -22.88
N ARG A 417 -6.80 36.62 -23.24
CA ARG A 417 -6.74 35.19 -22.94
C ARG A 417 -6.77 34.93 -21.44
N ALA A 418 -5.98 35.65 -20.64
CA ALA A 418 -5.91 35.47 -19.19
C ALA A 418 -7.24 35.83 -18.50
N GLU A 419 -7.93 36.90 -18.96
CA GLU A 419 -9.25 37.29 -18.47
C GLU A 419 -10.29 36.20 -18.73
N ILE A 420 -10.32 35.63 -19.92
CA ILE A 420 -11.25 34.55 -20.29
C ILE A 420 -10.93 33.27 -19.48
N GLU A 421 -9.66 32.90 -19.34
CA GLU A 421 -9.27 31.73 -18.55
C GLU A 421 -9.73 31.87 -17.08
N ALA A 422 -9.47 33.02 -16.44
CA ALA A 422 -9.88 33.25 -15.06
C ALA A 422 -11.41 33.28 -14.89
N MET A 423 -12.11 33.94 -15.81
CA MET A 423 -13.58 34.02 -15.75
C MET A 423 -14.25 32.67 -16.03
N TYR A 424 -13.70 31.87 -16.96
CA TYR A 424 -14.18 30.51 -17.21
C TYR A 424 -14.13 29.63 -15.93
N TRP A 425 -13.03 29.72 -15.19
CA TRP A 425 -12.93 28.96 -13.95
C TRP A 425 -13.87 29.49 -12.86
N SER A 426 -14.11 30.78 -12.78
CA SER A 426 -15.12 31.36 -11.90
C SER A 426 -16.53 30.85 -12.24
N VAL A 427 -16.89 30.83 -13.52
CA VAL A 427 -18.14 30.22 -14.01
C VAL A 427 -18.23 28.75 -13.61
N CYS A 428 -17.17 27.96 -13.78
CA CYS A 428 -17.13 26.55 -13.38
C CYS A 428 -17.33 26.35 -11.87
N HIS A 429 -16.71 27.18 -11.03
CA HIS A 429 -16.90 27.14 -9.57
C HIS A 429 -18.34 27.43 -9.17
N GLU A 430 -18.97 28.41 -9.80
CA GLU A 430 -20.37 28.75 -9.50
C GLU A 430 -21.35 27.70 -10.01
N ILE A 431 -21.15 27.18 -11.21
CA ILE A 431 -21.91 26.03 -11.75
C ILE A 431 -21.82 24.83 -10.80
N HIS A 432 -20.62 24.54 -10.27
CA HIS A 432 -20.42 23.48 -9.30
C HIS A 432 -21.22 23.73 -8.00
N ALA A 433 -21.20 24.97 -7.50
CA ALA A 433 -21.97 25.34 -6.31
C ALA A 433 -23.50 25.21 -6.54
N LEU A 434 -23.98 25.63 -7.70
CA LEU A 434 -25.38 25.50 -8.11
C LEU A 434 -25.80 24.04 -8.31
N SER A 435 -24.93 23.21 -8.94
CA SER A 435 -25.20 21.80 -9.23
C SER A 435 -25.46 20.96 -7.98
N LYS A 436 -24.83 21.29 -6.84
CA LYS A 436 -25.04 20.62 -5.54
C LYS A 436 -26.48 20.68 -5.04
N ASN A 437 -27.25 21.68 -5.50
CA ASN A 437 -28.63 21.89 -5.12
C ASN A 437 -29.65 21.33 -6.15
N LEU A 438 -29.16 20.74 -7.25
CA LEU A 438 -30.02 20.16 -8.27
C LEU A 438 -30.55 18.78 -7.82
N LYS A 439 -31.82 18.49 -8.14
CA LYS A 439 -32.40 17.15 -7.91
C LYS A 439 -31.78 16.08 -8.81
N HIS A 440 -31.33 16.47 -9.99
CA HIS A 440 -30.65 15.66 -10.98
C HIS A 440 -29.45 16.44 -11.49
N VAL A 441 -28.24 15.97 -11.22
CA VAL A 441 -27.01 16.54 -11.78
C VAL A 441 -26.78 15.91 -13.16
N PRO A 442 -26.64 16.71 -14.23
CA PRO A 442 -26.26 16.20 -15.55
C PRO A 442 -24.95 15.37 -15.50
N GLU A 443 -24.87 14.32 -16.31
CA GLU A 443 -23.72 13.41 -16.33
C GLU A 443 -22.40 14.14 -16.61
N GLU A 444 -22.44 15.16 -17.48
CA GLU A 444 -21.30 16.00 -17.85
C GLU A 444 -20.73 16.79 -16.66
N LEU A 445 -21.58 17.20 -15.71
CA LEU A 445 -21.18 17.93 -14.50
C LEU A 445 -20.79 17.01 -13.32
N MET A 446 -20.96 15.69 -13.45
CA MET A 446 -20.63 14.76 -12.35
C MET A 446 -19.14 14.75 -12.00
N ASN A 447 -18.28 15.11 -12.95
CA ASN A 447 -16.81 15.12 -12.78
C ASN A 447 -16.23 16.52 -12.59
N ILE A 448 -17.06 17.54 -12.41
CA ILE A 448 -16.61 18.93 -12.24
C ILE A 448 -15.72 19.09 -11.00
N ASP A 449 -15.97 18.32 -9.95
CA ASP A 449 -15.13 18.27 -8.75
C ASP A 449 -13.66 17.94 -9.06
N LYS A 450 -13.45 17.01 -9.98
CA LYS A 450 -12.10 16.60 -10.41
C LYS A 450 -11.43 17.73 -11.20
N LEU A 451 -12.20 18.43 -12.00
CA LEU A 451 -11.71 19.54 -12.82
C LEU A 451 -11.28 20.74 -11.95
N LEU A 452 -12.05 21.02 -10.91
CA LEU A 452 -11.87 22.18 -10.02
C LEU A 452 -10.96 21.90 -8.81
N ALA A 453 -10.47 20.67 -8.65
CA ALA A 453 -9.60 20.35 -7.53
C ALA A 453 -8.27 21.10 -7.63
N ASP A 454 -7.86 21.70 -6.52
CA ASP A 454 -6.53 22.27 -6.37
C ASP A 454 -5.46 21.18 -6.49
N LYS A 455 -4.24 21.58 -6.80
CA LYS A 455 -3.08 20.70 -6.76
C LYS A 455 -2.29 21.01 -5.50
N TYR A 456 -2.18 20.04 -4.59
CA TYR A 456 -1.36 20.12 -3.40
C TYR A 456 -0.05 19.37 -3.65
N PHE A 457 1.06 20.09 -3.79
CA PHE A 457 2.39 19.52 -3.99
C PHE A 457 2.97 19.11 -2.65
N CYS A 458 3.23 17.82 -2.53
CA CYS A 458 3.69 17.20 -1.29
C CYS A 458 5.10 16.64 -1.46
N ASN A 459 5.93 16.80 -0.44
CA ASN A 459 7.30 16.31 -0.40
C ASN A 459 7.32 14.79 -0.26
N PHE A 460 7.24 14.07 -1.34
CA PHE A 460 7.39 12.61 -1.43
C PHE A 460 7.49 12.18 -2.89
N SER A 461 7.87 10.92 -3.14
CA SER A 461 7.74 10.26 -4.43
C SER A 461 6.64 9.19 -4.35
N LEU A 462 5.65 9.29 -5.23
CA LEU A 462 4.58 8.29 -5.33
C LEU A 462 5.16 6.91 -5.71
N PHE A 463 6.12 6.89 -6.62
CA PHE A 463 6.75 5.67 -7.15
C PHE A 463 7.53 4.93 -6.06
N GLN A 464 8.21 5.67 -5.18
CA GLN A 464 8.97 5.10 -4.07
C GLN A 464 8.08 4.69 -2.90
N SER A 465 7.14 5.54 -2.50
CA SER A 465 6.42 5.37 -1.23
C SER A 465 5.08 4.66 -1.36
N LEU A 466 4.41 4.75 -2.52
CA LEU A 466 3.06 4.21 -2.75
C LEU A 466 2.93 3.54 -4.13
N PRO A 467 3.82 2.57 -4.46
CA PRO A 467 3.85 1.97 -5.80
C PRO A 467 2.54 1.30 -6.21
N ASP A 468 1.78 0.70 -5.28
CA ASP A 468 0.48 0.09 -5.60
C ASP A 468 -0.58 1.14 -5.99
N SER A 469 -0.47 2.39 -5.49
CA SER A 469 -1.37 3.46 -5.92
C SER A 469 -1.15 3.80 -7.40
N TRP A 470 0.12 3.86 -7.83
CA TRP A 470 0.49 4.12 -9.21
C TRP A 470 0.24 2.90 -10.13
N ALA A 471 0.75 1.73 -9.74
CA ALA A 471 0.79 0.57 -10.62
C ALA A 471 -0.58 -0.12 -10.82
N ILE A 472 -1.44 -0.07 -9.81
CA ILE A 472 -2.70 -0.82 -9.79
C ILE A 472 -3.88 -0.02 -9.23
N ASP A 473 -3.79 1.30 -9.15
CA ASP A 473 -4.84 2.18 -8.59
C ASP A 473 -5.34 1.75 -7.20
N GLN A 474 -4.45 1.18 -6.36
CA GLN A 474 -4.80 0.86 -4.98
C GLN A 474 -5.13 2.14 -4.22
N ILE A 475 -6.31 2.19 -3.61
CA ILE A 475 -6.70 3.32 -2.76
C ILE A 475 -6.15 3.09 -1.36
N PHE A 476 -5.50 4.12 -0.81
CA PHE A 476 -5.10 4.20 0.59
C PHE A 476 -5.91 5.29 1.30
N PRO A 477 -6.24 5.14 2.59
CA PRO A 477 -6.83 6.23 3.36
C PRO A 477 -5.84 7.39 3.46
N ILE A 478 -6.28 8.58 3.07
CA ILE A 478 -5.47 9.81 3.15
C ILE A 478 -6.30 10.88 3.84
N MET A 479 -5.70 11.58 4.80
CA MET A 479 -6.34 12.71 5.47
C MET A 479 -5.32 13.66 6.10
N PRO A 480 -5.68 14.92 6.37
CA PRO A 480 -4.87 15.78 7.22
C PRO A 480 -4.68 15.15 8.60
N ILE A 481 -3.48 15.29 9.19
CA ILE A 481 -3.23 14.79 10.56
C ILE A 481 -3.53 15.85 11.63
N GLN A 482 -3.91 17.05 11.24
CA GLN A 482 -4.15 18.20 12.11
C GLN A 482 -5.34 19.02 11.63
N ARG A 483 -5.82 19.97 12.48
CA ARG A 483 -6.92 20.91 12.18
C ARG A 483 -8.26 20.23 11.85
N LEU A 484 -8.48 19.02 12.32
CA LEU A 484 -9.71 18.27 12.06
C LEU A 484 -10.92 18.75 12.88
N ASN A 485 -10.71 19.74 13.76
CA ASN A 485 -11.76 20.54 14.42
C ASN A 485 -12.18 21.77 13.59
N GLU A 486 -11.51 22.04 12.46
CA GLU A 486 -11.86 23.06 11.47
C GLU A 486 -12.54 22.40 10.26
N ARG A 487 -13.46 23.12 9.60
CA ARG A 487 -14.06 22.64 8.36
C ARG A 487 -13.07 22.77 7.21
N PRO A 488 -12.78 21.70 6.45
CA PRO A 488 -12.00 21.82 5.22
C PRO A 488 -12.77 22.66 4.19
N THR A 489 -12.07 23.60 3.57
CA THR A 489 -12.65 24.58 2.65
C THR A 489 -12.22 24.41 1.21
N ARG A 490 -11.25 23.53 0.95
CA ARG A 490 -10.70 23.24 -0.36
C ARG A 490 -10.84 21.75 -0.68
N ASN A 491 -10.81 21.41 -1.95
CA ASN A 491 -10.70 20.06 -2.45
C ASN A 491 -9.44 19.96 -3.29
N ALA A 492 -8.62 18.93 -3.10
CA ALA A 492 -7.33 18.82 -3.78
C ALA A 492 -7.07 17.42 -4.36
N THR A 493 -6.28 17.39 -5.41
CA THR A 493 -5.47 16.23 -5.78
C THR A 493 -4.08 16.38 -5.18
N ILE A 494 -3.42 15.26 -4.83
CA ILE A 494 -2.07 15.26 -4.29
C ILE A 494 -1.10 15.04 -5.46
N GLN A 495 -0.09 15.90 -5.54
CA GLN A 495 0.99 15.79 -6.51
C GLN A 495 2.26 15.46 -5.73
N ASP A 496 3.08 14.54 -6.24
CA ASP A 496 4.41 14.31 -5.72
C ASP A 496 5.42 15.33 -6.31
N ILE A 497 6.69 15.23 -5.90
CA ILE A 497 7.75 16.13 -6.39
C ILE A 497 8.53 15.55 -7.58
N THR A 498 8.14 14.41 -8.11
CA THR A 498 8.75 13.87 -9.32
C THR A 498 8.34 14.68 -10.55
N CYS A 499 9.11 14.61 -11.62
CA CYS A 499 8.77 15.29 -12.87
C CYS A 499 7.74 14.52 -13.72
N ASP A 500 7.30 13.35 -13.29
CA ASP A 500 6.36 12.51 -14.03
C ASP A 500 4.92 12.94 -13.80
N SER A 501 4.12 12.96 -14.87
CA SER A 501 2.70 13.30 -14.82
C SER A 501 1.84 12.27 -14.04
N ASP A 502 2.35 11.05 -13.86
CA ASP A 502 1.70 9.99 -13.10
C ASP A 502 1.98 10.09 -11.59
N GLY A 503 2.91 10.97 -11.17
CA GLY A 503 3.21 11.27 -9.77
C GLY A 503 2.06 12.01 -9.06
N LYS A 504 0.85 11.47 -9.10
CA LYS A 504 -0.35 12.09 -8.53
C LYS A 504 -1.32 11.07 -7.93
N ILE A 505 -2.02 11.48 -6.89
CA ILE A 505 -3.17 10.76 -6.32
C ILE A 505 -4.42 11.58 -6.58
N ALA A 506 -5.38 10.98 -7.30
CA ALA A 506 -6.64 11.59 -7.67
C ALA A 506 -7.86 10.70 -7.37
N ASN A 507 -7.67 9.63 -6.58
CA ASN A 507 -8.74 8.76 -6.10
C ASN A 507 -8.59 8.56 -4.60
N PHE A 508 -9.63 8.88 -3.84
CA PHE A 508 -9.59 8.92 -2.37
C PHE A 508 -10.72 8.09 -1.77
N ALA A 509 -10.45 7.44 -0.64
CA ALA A 509 -11.46 6.78 0.16
C ALA A 509 -12.36 7.83 0.84
N THR A 510 -13.67 7.71 0.68
CA THR A 510 -14.66 8.54 1.37
C THR A 510 -15.81 7.70 1.90
N ASN A 511 -16.64 8.28 2.77
CA ASN A 511 -17.74 7.57 3.43
C ASN A 511 -18.80 6.99 2.46
N ARG A 512 -18.92 7.49 1.24
CA ARG A 512 -20.04 7.13 0.34
C ARG A 512 -19.60 6.44 -0.95
N HIS A 513 -18.52 6.89 -1.55
CA HIS A 513 -17.94 6.36 -2.80
C HIS A 513 -16.50 6.88 -2.93
N ASN A 514 -15.74 6.33 -3.86
CA ASN A 514 -14.43 6.91 -4.21
C ASN A 514 -14.62 8.35 -4.72
N SER A 515 -13.91 9.29 -4.12
CA SER A 515 -13.90 10.69 -4.54
C SER A 515 -12.68 10.96 -5.42
N HIS A 516 -12.81 11.89 -6.36
CA HIS A 516 -11.71 12.35 -7.21
C HIS A 516 -10.94 13.54 -6.63
N SER A 517 -11.29 13.95 -5.42
CA SER A 517 -10.59 15.01 -4.68
C SER A 517 -10.66 14.74 -3.18
N LEU A 518 -9.63 15.19 -2.46
CA LEU A 518 -9.52 15.13 -1.01
C LEU A 518 -9.95 16.48 -0.42
N PRO A 519 -10.91 16.51 0.50
CA PRO A 519 -11.19 17.72 1.28
C PRO A 519 -9.99 18.10 2.16
N VAL A 520 -9.52 19.33 2.06
CA VAL A 520 -8.34 19.84 2.75
C VAL A 520 -8.54 21.28 3.23
N HIS A 521 -7.65 21.75 4.11
CA HIS A 521 -7.69 23.12 4.62
C HIS A 521 -6.77 24.02 3.81
N THR A 522 -7.16 25.27 3.62
CA THR A 522 -6.26 26.29 3.07
C THR A 522 -4.98 26.39 3.92
N LEU A 523 -3.81 26.45 3.27
CA LEU A 523 -2.53 26.56 3.96
C LEU A 523 -2.46 27.87 4.75
N LYS A 524 -1.92 27.81 5.97
CA LYS A 524 -1.62 28.99 6.79
C LYS A 524 -0.14 29.32 6.67
N LYS A 525 0.18 30.59 6.58
CA LYS A 525 1.57 31.05 6.50
C LYS A 525 2.35 30.63 7.76
N ASN A 526 3.52 30.07 7.58
CA ASN A 526 4.42 29.58 8.65
C ASN A 526 3.84 28.41 9.48
N GLU A 527 2.94 27.61 8.91
CA GLU A 527 2.44 26.39 9.54
C GLU A 527 2.72 25.21 8.57
N ASN A 528 3.43 24.20 9.04
CA ASN A 528 3.58 22.96 8.30
C ASN A 528 2.23 22.24 8.28
N TYR A 529 1.76 21.90 7.09
CA TYR A 529 0.52 21.18 6.89
C TYR A 529 0.80 19.76 6.41
N TYR A 530 0.52 18.81 7.29
CA TYR A 530 0.82 17.40 7.02
C TYR A 530 -0.41 16.60 6.60
N LEU A 531 -0.20 15.71 5.66
CA LEU A 531 -1.14 14.65 5.29
C LEU A 531 -0.58 13.31 5.76
N GLY A 532 -1.44 12.47 6.32
CA GLY A 532 -1.14 11.07 6.62
C GLY A 532 -1.70 10.16 5.55
N VAL A 533 -0.88 9.24 5.07
CA VAL A 533 -1.30 8.10 4.23
C VAL A 533 -1.24 6.85 5.09
N PHE A 534 -2.38 6.22 5.32
CA PHE A 534 -2.53 5.13 6.28
C PHE A 534 -2.56 3.76 5.60
N LEU A 535 -2.34 2.71 6.40
CA LEU A 535 -2.38 1.30 5.98
C LEU A 535 -1.32 0.92 4.94
N VAL A 536 -0.17 1.57 4.98
CA VAL A 536 0.92 1.38 4.00
C VAL A 536 1.94 0.31 4.40
N GLY A 537 1.73 -0.40 5.52
CA GLY A 537 2.69 -1.38 6.06
C GLY A 537 2.85 -2.67 5.26
N ALA A 538 2.04 -2.89 4.21
CA ALA A 538 2.10 -4.06 3.36
C ALA A 538 2.49 -3.67 1.93
N TYR A 539 3.57 -4.23 1.43
CA TYR A 539 4.14 -4.11 0.07
C TYR A 539 4.79 -2.77 -0.28
N GLN A 540 4.32 -1.64 0.23
CA GLN A 540 4.71 -0.32 -0.29
C GLN A 540 6.21 -0.04 -0.15
N GLU A 541 6.82 -0.34 0.99
CA GLU A 541 8.25 -0.07 1.26
C GLU A 541 9.21 -0.89 0.39
N ILE A 542 8.78 -2.02 -0.14
CA ILE A 542 9.66 -2.97 -0.82
C ILE A 542 9.39 -3.09 -2.32
N LEU A 543 8.32 -2.51 -2.82
CA LEU A 543 8.00 -2.41 -4.25
C LEU A 543 8.32 -1.04 -4.83
N GLY A 544 8.90 -0.13 -4.04
CA GLY A 544 9.26 1.21 -4.47
C GLY A 544 10.22 1.25 -5.63
N ASP A 545 10.15 2.31 -6.43
CA ASP A 545 11.02 2.57 -7.58
C ASP A 545 11.58 3.99 -7.51
N MET A 546 12.89 4.12 -7.77
CA MET A 546 13.65 5.38 -7.64
C MET A 546 13.46 6.30 -8.85
N HIS A 547 12.23 6.65 -9.20
CA HIS A 547 12.00 7.66 -10.23
C HIS A 547 12.62 9.00 -9.81
N ASN A 548 13.37 9.67 -10.70
CA ASN A 548 14.19 10.86 -10.41
C ASN A 548 15.22 10.67 -9.28
N LEU A 549 15.59 9.44 -8.93
CA LEU A 549 16.52 9.10 -7.86
C LEU A 549 16.06 9.56 -6.45
N PHE A 550 14.75 9.65 -6.22
CA PHE A 550 14.22 9.71 -4.86
C PHE A 550 14.32 8.33 -4.24
N GLY A 551 15.07 8.22 -3.16
CA GLY A 551 15.32 6.96 -2.46
C GLY A 551 14.29 6.65 -1.37
N ASP A 552 14.59 5.66 -0.51
CA ASP A 552 13.76 5.30 0.61
C ASP A 552 13.55 6.46 1.58
N THR A 553 12.34 6.56 2.13
CA THR A 553 12.01 7.59 3.13
C THR A 553 12.55 7.22 4.49
N THR A 554 12.88 8.24 5.31
CA THR A 554 13.21 8.04 6.72
C THR A 554 12.08 7.28 7.41
N ALA A 555 12.42 6.20 8.12
CA ALA A 555 11.46 5.37 8.85
C ALA A 555 11.72 5.43 10.36
N VAL A 556 10.65 5.58 11.14
CA VAL A 556 10.74 5.77 12.59
C VAL A 556 9.92 4.69 13.31
N HIS A 557 10.56 3.95 14.20
CA HIS A 557 9.89 2.97 15.05
C HIS A 557 9.42 3.62 16.35
N ILE A 558 8.13 3.47 16.65
CA ILE A 558 7.47 4.05 17.80
C ILE A 558 6.73 2.96 18.55
N SER A 559 7.13 2.69 19.79
CA SER A 559 6.47 1.72 20.67
C SER A 559 5.85 2.39 21.90
N VAL A 560 4.99 1.65 22.58
CA VAL A 560 4.38 2.07 23.85
C VAL A 560 5.05 1.34 25.00
N LYS A 561 5.60 2.11 25.97
CA LYS A 561 6.18 1.59 27.21
C LYS A 561 5.66 2.40 28.38
N ASP A 562 5.18 1.76 29.42
CA ASP A 562 4.65 2.39 30.64
C ASP A 562 3.58 3.46 30.37
N GLY A 563 2.73 3.24 29.35
CA GLY A 563 1.66 4.17 28.97
C GLY A 563 2.10 5.42 28.23
N GLN A 564 3.35 5.47 27.77
CA GLN A 564 3.91 6.55 26.97
C GLN A 564 4.50 6.01 25.67
N TYR A 565 4.53 6.83 24.62
CA TYR A 565 5.24 6.46 23.40
C TYR A 565 6.74 6.73 23.53
N HIS A 566 7.51 5.96 22.83
CA HIS A 566 8.96 6.08 22.71
C HIS A 566 9.36 5.97 21.25
N ILE A 567 10.23 6.86 20.80
CA ILE A 567 10.92 6.71 19.52
C ILE A 567 12.10 5.76 19.78
N ASP A 568 11.91 4.49 19.40
CA ASP A 568 12.92 3.45 19.66
C ASP A 568 14.11 3.55 18.71
N GLN A 569 13.85 3.82 17.43
CA GLN A 569 14.87 3.89 16.40
C GLN A 569 14.42 4.75 15.22
N ILE A 570 15.37 5.49 14.67
CA ILE A 570 15.23 6.23 13.43
C ILE A 570 16.16 5.55 12.42
N PHE A 571 15.61 5.20 11.27
CA PHE A 571 16.32 4.71 10.10
C PHE A 571 16.33 5.82 9.08
N ASP A 572 17.48 6.43 8.89
CA ASP A 572 17.62 7.51 7.93
C ASP A 572 17.23 7.02 6.52
N GLY A 573 16.57 7.86 5.77
CA GLY A 573 16.31 7.61 4.37
C GLY A 573 17.59 7.70 3.53
N GLU A 574 17.50 7.26 2.26
CA GLU A 574 18.67 7.20 1.40
C GLU A 574 19.22 8.60 1.07
N THR A 575 20.54 8.71 1.13
CA THR A 575 21.29 9.90 0.74
C THR A 575 21.51 9.97 -0.77
N VAL A 576 21.85 11.15 -1.27
CA VAL A 576 22.22 11.35 -2.69
C VAL A 576 23.38 10.43 -3.09
N GLU A 577 24.38 10.20 -2.21
CA GLU A 577 25.49 9.29 -2.46
C GLU A 577 25.03 7.86 -2.69
N GLU A 578 24.12 7.35 -1.83
CA GLU A 578 23.63 5.97 -1.88
C GLU A 578 22.82 5.69 -3.14
N VAL A 579 21.89 6.57 -3.50
CA VAL A 579 21.11 6.39 -4.73
C VAL A 579 21.96 6.52 -6.00
N LEU A 580 23.00 7.37 -5.99
CA LEU A 580 23.96 7.46 -7.08
C LEU A 580 24.79 6.17 -7.22
N GLU A 581 25.25 5.58 -6.10
CA GLU A 581 25.96 4.30 -6.11
C GLU A 581 25.08 3.15 -6.61
N TYR A 582 23.81 3.13 -6.25
CA TYR A 582 22.84 2.14 -6.73
C TYR A 582 22.74 2.13 -8.26
N VAL A 583 22.75 3.31 -8.90
CA VAL A 583 22.76 3.45 -10.37
C VAL A 583 24.18 3.54 -10.94
N GLN A 584 25.17 3.06 -10.21
CA GLN A 584 26.57 2.83 -10.66
C GLN A 584 27.41 4.10 -10.86
N TYR A 585 26.99 5.25 -10.36
CA TYR A 585 27.91 6.38 -10.22
C TYR A 585 28.82 6.17 -9.01
N ASN A 586 30.10 6.50 -9.15
CA ASN A 586 31.03 6.47 -8.02
C ASN A 586 31.25 7.90 -7.50
N PRO A 587 30.77 8.25 -6.31
CA PRO A 587 30.82 9.62 -5.77
C PRO A 587 32.24 10.19 -5.72
N LYS A 588 33.23 9.38 -5.34
CA LYS A 588 34.65 9.81 -5.31
C LYS A 588 35.18 10.19 -6.69
N LYS A 589 34.75 9.48 -7.74
CA LYS A 589 35.12 9.81 -9.12
C LYS A 589 34.42 11.10 -9.59
N LEU A 590 33.15 11.30 -9.22
CA LEU A 590 32.40 12.50 -9.52
C LEU A 590 33.07 13.74 -8.91
N VAL A 591 33.39 13.69 -7.60
CA VAL A 591 34.10 14.77 -6.90
C VAL A 591 35.44 15.08 -7.59
N ARG A 592 36.22 14.06 -7.96
CA ARG A 592 37.52 14.27 -8.63
C ARG A 592 37.36 14.93 -10.01
N GLN A 593 36.35 14.56 -10.77
CA GLN A 593 36.06 15.21 -12.06
C GLN A 593 35.73 16.68 -11.88
N LEU A 594 34.95 17.01 -10.84
CA LEU A 594 34.61 18.40 -10.50
C LEU A 594 35.83 19.19 -10.01
N GLU A 595 36.73 18.61 -9.22
CA GLU A 595 37.98 19.25 -8.80
C GLU A 595 38.81 19.68 -10.02
N ILE A 596 38.92 18.79 -11.02
CA ILE A 596 39.64 19.11 -12.28
C ILE A 596 38.93 20.23 -13.05
N TRP A 597 37.60 20.21 -13.12
CA TRP A 597 36.83 21.22 -13.81
C TRP A 597 36.89 22.57 -13.11
N VAL A 598 36.80 22.63 -11.80
CA VAL A 598 36.94 23.84 -10.99
C VAL A 598 38.33 24.43 -11.16
N ALA A 599 39.41 23.64 -11.06
CA ALA A 599 40.77 24.10 -11.25
C ALA A 599 40.99 24.73 -12.67
N LYS A 600 40.38 24.13 -13.70
CA LYS A 600 40.39 24.68 -15.05
C LYS A 600 39.63 26.01 -15.16
N SER A 601 38.46 26.12 -14.51
CA SER A 601 37.63 27.31 -14.50
C SER A 601 38.29 28.49 -13.79
N VAL A 602 38.96 28.22 -12.64
CA VAL A 602 39.78 29.20 -11.93
C VAL A 602 40.94 29.70 -12.84
N LYS A 603 41.66 28.76 -13.46
CA LYS A 603 42.77 29.12 -14.39
C LYS A 603 42.31 29.95 -15.59
N GLN A 604 41.06 29.78 -16.03
CA GLN A 604 40.46 30.53 -17.10
C GLN A 604 39.86 31.88 -16.65
N GLY A 605 39.93 32.20 -15.36
CA GLY A 605 39.34 33.42 -14.78
C GLY A 605 37.80 33.47 -14.79
N LYS A 606 37.13 32.32 -14.91
CA LYS A 606 35.68 32.24 -14.88
C LYS A 606 35.09 32.37 -13.47
N ILE A 607 35.83 31.86 -12.51
CA ILE A 607 35.51 31.90 -11.07
C ILE A 607 36.79 32.17 -10.29
N THR A 608 36.64 32.69 -9.07
CA THR A 608 37.75 32.83 -8.11
C THR A 608 38.08 31.48 -7.47
N LEU A 609 39.23 31.40 -6.81
CA LEU A 609 39.60 30.22 -6.03
C LEU A 609 38.62 29.97 -4.86
N GLU A 610 38.10 31.04 -4.27
CA GLU A 610 37.19 31.00 -3.15
C GLU A 610 35.81 30.44 -3.55
N GLU A 611 35.25 30.94 -4.64
CA GLU A 611 34.02 30.40 -5.25
C GLU A 611 34.18 28.93 -5.66
N GLY A 612 35.33 28.53 -6.18
CA GLY A 612 35.63 27.15 -6.50
C GLY A 612 35.70 26.22 -5.29
N LYS A 613 36.23 26.70 -4.14
CA LYS A 613 36.23 25.98 -2.89
C LYS A 613 34.82 25.82 -2.32
N GLU A 614 34.04 26.90 -2.34
CA GLU A 614 32.65 26.92 -1.88
C GLU A 614 31.80 25.94 -2.69
N PHE A 615 31.90 25.98 -4.03
CA PHE A 615 31.21 25.03 -4.91
C PHE A 615 31.53 23.57 -4.57
N LEU A 616 32.83 23.22 -4.41
CA LEU A 616 33.23 21.85 -4.05
C LEU A 616 32.79 21.44 -2.65
N SER A 617 32.75 22.38 -1.71
CA SER A 617 32.22 22.14 -0.36
C SER A 617 30.74 21.82 -0.39
N ASN A 618 29.94 22.65 -1.07
CA ASN A 618 28.50 22.45 -1.23
C ASN A 618 28.18 21.15 -1.98
N TYR A 619 28.91 20.84 -3.04
CA TYR A 619 28.72 19.57 -3.75
C TYR A 619 29.00 18.36 -2.86
N ARG A 620 30.08 18.40 -2.08
CA ARG A 620 30.41 17.28 -1.17
C ARG A 620 29.39 17.13 -0.04
N SER A 621 28.97 18.23 0.58
CA SER A 621 27.93 18.17 1.63
C SER A 621 26.59 17.66 1.06
N GLY A 622 26.21 18.11 -0.14
CA GLY A 622 24.98 17.65 -0.79
C GLY A 622 24.95 16.16 -1.13
N LEU A 623 26.11 15.49 -1.27
CA LEU A 623 26.14 14.04 -1.44
C LEU A 623 25.61 13.27 -0.22
N TYR A 624 25.73 13.85 0.99
CA TYR A 624 25.26 13.26 2.23
C TYR A 624 23.85 13.75 2.63
N GLY A 625 23.27 14.63 1.83
CA GLY A 625 21.90 15.12 2.06
C GLY A 625 20.84 14.07 1.74
N TYR A 626 19.68 14.25 2.32
CA TYR A 626 18.49 13.45 2.02
C TYR A 626 18.06 13.66 0.56
N THR A 627 17.42 12.68 -0.06
CA THR A 627 17.03 12.80 -1.48
C THR A 627 15.77 13.64 -1.71
N TYR A 628 15.02 13.93 -0.66
CA TYR A 628 13.82 14.79 -0.68
C TYR A 628 14.17 16.25 -0.36
N LEU A 629 13.18 17.14 -0.43
CA LEU A 629 13.38 18.56 -0.16
C LEU A 629 13.48 18.81 1.36
N GLU A 630 14.43 19.68 1.76
CA GLU A 630 14.71 20.08 3.14
C GLU A 630 14.13 21.47 3.45
#